data_61e4e13c4882a880051b2630e294e91d
#
_entry.id   61e4e13c4882a880051b2630e294e91d
#
_cell.length_a   1.000
_cell.length_b   1.000
_cell.length_c   1.000
_cell.angle_alpha   90.00
_cell.angle_beta   90.00
_cell.angle_gamma   90.00
#
_symmetry.space_group_name_H-M   'P 1'
#
loop_
_entity.id
_entity.type
_entity.pdbx_description
1 polymer ?
#
loop_
_entity_poly.entity_id
_entity_poly.type
_entity_poly.pdbx_seq_one_letter_code
_entity_poly.pdbx_strand_id
1 'polypeptide(L)'
;DSLAINCAEGCRTAQEIRARGSRYVVKQAKLFNSRRADFCPMYLGADCDQIYYTSTTEKATGDKKSEITGMKNADVFFSKKNEKGEWERPEPVEGELNTEFDEGIVAFSPDAQTMYLTKARRELNAPTSVEIYTSTRSDAKWSAPVKFEITADTLSTFGHPAVSPDGEYLYFVSDMPGGYGGKDIWRISLKERQGSLVNLGPDINTEGNDDFPYVRSDGSLYFSSDGHPGMG
;
A
#
# COMPACT_ATOMS: atom_id res chain seq x y z
N ASP A 1 -19.21 -8.42 19.21
CA ASP A 1 -17.87 -8.38 18.59
C ASP A 1 -17.98 -8.84 17.15
N SER A 2 -17.96 -7.88 16.23
CA SER A 2 -18.15 -8.10 14.78
C SER A 2 -17.06 -9.02 14.20
N LEU A 3 -15.82 -8.89 14.65
CA LEU A 3 -14.71 -9.75 14.23
C LEU A 3 -14.97 -11.23 14.55
N ALA A 4 -15.48 -11.52 15.75
CA ALA A 4 -15.82 -12.91 16.14
C ALA A 4 -16.97 -13.47 15.28
N ILE A 5 -17.95 -12.64 14.91
CA ILE A 5 -19.05 -13.02 14.02
C ILE A 5 -18.51 -13.32 12.61
N ASN A 6 -17.64 -12.48 12.07
CA ASN A 6 -17.03 -12.67 10.77
C ASN A 6 -16.15 -13.93 10.71
N CYS A 7 -15.36 -14.18 11.75
CA CYS A 7 -14.58 -15.42 11.87
C CYS A 7 -15.49 -16.66 11.90
N ALA A 8 -16.58 -16.62 12.66
CA ALA A 8 -17.53 -17.73 12.71
C ALA A 8 -18.24 -17.98 11.38
N GLU A 9 -18.58 -16.89 10.63
CA GLU A 9 -19.18 -16.99 9.30
C GLU A 9 -18.17 -17.52 8.29
N GLY A 10 -16.92 -17.05 8.33
CA GLY A 10 -15.83 -17.58 7.52
C GLY A 10 -15.62 -19.08 7.74
N CYS A 11 -15.68 -19.55 8.98
CA CYS A 11 -15.61 -20.99 9.28
C CYS A 11 -16.79 -21.78 8.68
N ARG A 12 -18.02 -21.23 8.72
CA ARG A 12 -19.20 -21.89 8.16
C ARG A 12 -19.12 -22.00 6.64
N THR A 13 -18.65 -20.96 5.98
CA THR A 13 -18.58 -20.87 4.51
C THR A 13 -17.30 -21.45 3.92
N ALA A 14 -16.30 -21.81 4.75
CA ALA A 14 -14.98 -22.26 4.30
C ALA A 14 -15.02 -23.41 3.30
N GLN A 15 -15.92 -24.39 3.50
CA GLN A 15 -16.04 -25.54 2.58
C GLN A 15 -16.57 -25.12 1.22
N GLU A 16 -17.53 -24.18 1.17
CA GLU A 16 -18.09 -23.66 -0.07
C GLU A 16 -17.05 -22.82 -0.81
N ILE A 17 -16.29 -21.98 -0.11
CA ILE A 17 -15.21 -21.17 -0.67
C ILE A 17 -14.14 -22.08 -1.28
N ARG A 18 -13.74 -23.13 -0.57
CA ARG A 18 -12.81 -24.15 -1.09
C ARG A 18 -13.35 -24.86 -2.34
N ALA A 19 -14.62 -25.25 -2.34
CA ALA A 19 -15.24 -25.95 -3.46
C ALA A 19 -15.32 -25.08 -4.73
N ARG A 20 -15.55 -23.75 -4.60
CA ARG A 20 -15.49 -22.83 -5.72
C ARG A 20 -14.11 -22.76 -6.38
N GLY A 21 -13.07 -23.04 -5.61
CA GLY A 21 -11.67 -22.94 -6.08
C GLY A 21 -11.26 -21.49 -6.37
N SER A 22 -10.08 -21.35 -6.97
CA SER A 22 -9.53 -20.07 -7.38
C SER A 22 -9.15 -20.11 -8.86
N ARG A 23 -9.37 -19.00 -9.57
CA ARG A 23 -8.85 -18.79 -10.93
C ARG A 23 -7.35 -18.47 -10.93
N TYR A 24 -6.78 -18.20 -9.76
CA TYR A 24 -5.39 -17.80 -9.60
C TYR A 24 -4.51 -18.99 -9.22
N VAL A 25 -3.33 -19.05 -9.82
CA VAL A 25 -2.26 -19.97 -9.42
C VAL A 25 -1.22 -19.16 -8.64
N VAL A 26 -1.15 -19.42 -7.34
CA VAL A 26 -0.20 -18.73 -6.46
C VAL A 26 1.15 -19.43 -6.51
N LYS A 27 2.21 -18.66 -6.79
CA LYS A 27 3.60 -19.15 -6.79
C LYS A 27 4.47 -18.25 -5.93
N GLN A 28 5.39 -18.84 -5.17
CA GLN A 28 6.36 -18.08 -4.39
C GLN A 28 7.33 -17.34 -5.32
N ALA A 29 7.46 -16.03 -5.15
CA ALA A 29 8.43 -15.19 -5.83
C ALA A 29 9.77 -15.18 -5.07
N LYS A 30 10.53 -16.29 -5.14
CA LYS A 30 11.71 -16.56 -4.30
C LYS A 30 12.77 -15.45 -4.28
N LEU A 31 12.89 -14.68 -5.37
CA LEU A 31 13.87 -13.59 -5.46
C LEU A 31 13.47 -12.40 -4.57
N PHE A 32 12.15 -12.15 -4.45
CA PHE A 32 11.59 -11.02 -3.73
C PHE A 32 11.19 -11.36 -2.29
N ASN A 33 10.86 -12.64 -2.04
CA ASN A 33 10.48 -13.08 -0.70
C ASN A 33 11.70 -13.38 0.16
N SER A 34 11.82 -12.69 1.27
CA SER A 34 12.85 -12.86 2.30
C SER A 34 12.34 -13.72 3.48
N ARG A 35 13.11 -13.77 4.57
CA ARG A 35 12.67 -14.30 5.86
C ARG A 35 11.96 -13.26 6.73
N ARG A 36 11.84 -12.04 6.23
CA ARG A 36 11.19 -10.89 6.86
C ARG A 36 9.87 -10.59 6.17
N ALA A 37 9.28 -9.46 6.45
CA ALA A 37 8.07 -9.03 5.77
C ALA A 37 8.41 -8.41 4.42
N ASP A 38 7.77 -8.91 3.36
CA ASP A 38 7.85 -8.39 2.00
C ASP A 38 6.42 -8.28 1.47
N PHE A 39 5.98 -7.08 1.09
CA PHE A 39 4.57 -6.82 0.79
C PHE A 39 4.40 -5.66 -0.19
N CYS A 40 3.17 -5.48 -0.67
CA CYS A 40 2.74 -4.41 -1.58
C CYS A 40 3.60 -4.25 -2.84
N PRO A 41 3.79 -5.31 -3.65
CA PRO A 41 4.50 -5.19 -4.90
C PRO A 41 3.72 -4.34 -5.90
N MET A 42 4.39 -3.42 -6.57
CA MET A 42 3.83 -2.55 -7.59
C MET A 42 4.75 -2.46 -8.79
N TYR A 43 4.22 -2.71 -9.99
CA TYR A 43 4.96 -2.48 -11.22
C TYR A 43 4.97 -1.00 -11.60
N LEU A 44 6.10 -0.54 -12.12
CA LEU A 44 6.19 0.78 -12.72
C LEU A 44 5.95 0.66 -14.24
N GLY A 45 4.91 1.34 -14.71
CA GLY A 45 4.54 1.32 -16.12
C GLY A 45 3.87 0.01 -16.59
N ALA A 46 3.48 -0.01 -17.86
CA ALA A 46 2.74 -1.11 -18.47
C ALA A 46 3.61 -2.31 -18.85
N ASP A 47 4.92 -2.11 -19.05
CA ASP A 47 5.84 -3.16 -19.52
C ASP A 47 6.17 -4.21 -18.45
N CYS A 48 5.85 -3.93 -17.18
CA CYS A 48 6.09 -4.83 -16.05
C CYS A 48 7.55 -5.32 -15.98
N ASP A 49 8.50 -4.46 -16.32
CA ASP A 49 9.94 -4.72 -16.28
C ASP A 49 10.64 -4.11 -15.06
N GLN A 50 9.92 -3.30 -14.29
CA GLN A 50 10.36 -2.68 -13.05
C GLN A 50 9.34 -2.93 -11.95
N ILE A 51 9.82 -3.39 -10.80
CA ILE A 51 8.97 -3.68 -9.63
C ILE A 51 9.51 -2.96 -8.40
N TYR A 52 8.60 -2.36 -7.67
CA TYR A 52 8.83 -1.79 -6.34
C TYR A 52 8.03 -2.58 -5.32
N TYR A 53 8.55 -2.75 -4.13
CA TYR A 53 7.84 -3.40 -3.03
C TYR A 53 8.39 -2.93 -1.69
N THR A 54 7.67 -3.19 -0.63
CA THR A 54 8.08 -2.83 0.73
C THR A 54 8.72 -4.02 1.41
N SER A 55 9.84 -3.81 2.09
CA SER A 55 10.54 -4.87 2.81
C SER A 55 11.19 -4.39 4.11
N THR A 56 11.21 -5.29 5.11
CA THR A 56 11.86 -5.09 6.42
C THR A 56 13.17 -5.90 6.54
N THR A 57 13.83 -6.17 5.41
CA THR A 57 15.07 -6.94 5.39
C THR A 57 16.22 -6.22 6.11
N GLU A 58 17.30 -6.95 6.40
CA GLU A 58 18.51 -6.36 7.00
C GLU A 58 19.19 -5.30 6.11
N LYS A 59 18.82 -5.23 4.82
CA LYS A 59 19.27 -4.20 3.87
C LYS A 59 18.50 -2.88 3.98
N ALA A 60 17.39 -2.86 4.71
CA ALA A 60 16.63 -1.63 4.93
C ALA A 60 17.49 -0.57 5.63
N THR A 61 17.21 0.69 5.34
CA THR A 61 17.97 1.87 5.83
C THR A 61 17.86 1.99 7.35
N GLY A 62 18.88 2.57 7.95
CA GLY A 62 18.93 2.77 9.40
C GLY A 62 19.16 1.49 10.20
N ASP A 63 19.36 1.67 11.50
CA ASP A 63 19.60 0.57 12.45
C ASP A 63 18.49 0.39 13.49
N LYS A 64 17.48 1.25 13.44
CA LYS A 64 16.32 1.16 14.33
C LYS A 64 15.50 -0.08 14.00
N LYS A 65 15.00 -0.69 15.05
CA LYS A 65 14.10 -1.85 14.97
C LYS A 65 12.80 -1.52 15.69
N SER A 66 11.71 -2.04 15.15
CA SER A 66 10.41 -1.99 15.81
C SER A 66 10.49 -2.67 17.18
N GLU A 67 10.04 -2.01 18.22
CA GLU A 67 9.95 -2.59 19.57
C GLU A 67 8.93 -3.74 19.66
N ILE A 68 7.97 -3.77 18.73
CA ILE A 68 6.93 -4.80 18.67
C ILE A 68 7.42 -6.05 17.93
N THR A 69 8.03 -5.87 16.75
CA THR A 69 8.38 -6.98 15.85
C THR A 69 9.84 -7.38 15.91
N GLY A 70 10.73 -6.52 16.44
CA GLY A 70 12.18 -6.68 16.41
C GLY A 70 12.80 -6.61 15.01
N MET A 71 11.99 -6.33 13.97
CA MET A 71 12.45 -6.13 12.60
C MET A 71 12.89 -4.69 12.38
N LYS A 72 13.75 -4.46 11.39
CA LYS A 72 14.05 -3.11 10.90
C LYS A 72 12.77 -2.44 10.39
N ASN A 73 12.78 -1.12 10.34
CA ASN A 73 11.72 -0.36 9.71
C ASN A 73 11.62 -0.71 8.22
N ALA A 74 10.46 -0.50 7.64
CA ALA A 74 10.17 -0.86 6.28
C ALA A 74 10.72 0.16 5.29
N ASP A 75 11.34 -0.32 4.22
CA ASP A 75 11.85 0.48 3.11
C ASP A 75 11.20 0.09 1.79
N VAL A 76 11.24 1.01 0.83
CA VAL A 76 10.92 0.74 -0.56
C VAL A 76 12.11 0.10 -1.26
N PHE A 77 11.90 -1.09 -1.80
CA PHE A 77 12.87 -1.84 -2.62
C PHE A 77 12.50 -1.80 -4.09
N PHE A 78 13.49 -1.93 -4.93
CA PHE A 78 13.38 -1.87 -6.37
C PHE A 78 14.14 -3.01 -7.03
N SER A 79 13.59 -3.53 -8.12
CA SER A 79 14.26 -4.42 -9.04
C SER A 79 13.79 -4.15 -10.48
N LYS A 80 14.64 -4.42 -11.44
CA LYS A 80 14.33 -4.35 -12.87
C LYS A 80 14.73 -5.66 -13.56
N LYS A 81 14.18 -5.89 -14.75
CA LYS A 81 14.63 -6.97 -15.61
C LYS A 81 15.87 -6.54 -16.40
N ASN A 82 16.81 -7.45 -16.55
CA ASN A 82 17.97 -7.28 -17.42
C ASN A 82 17.57 -7.50 -18.91
N GLU A 83 18.53 -7.35 -19.83
CA GLU A 83 18.34 -7.56 -21.28
C GLU A 83 17.83 -8.96 -21.65
N LYS A 84 18.00 -9.96 -20.76
CA LYS A 84 17.51 -11.33 -20.94
C LYS A 84 16.10 -11.53 -20.39
N GLY A 85 15.47 -10.49 -19.83
CA GLY A 85 14.17 -10.56 -19.20
C GLY A 85 14.19 -11.18 -17.79
N GLU A 86 15.35 -11.39 -17.18
CA GLU A 86 15.51 -11.92 -15.84
C GLU A 86 15.54 -10.79 -14.81
N TRP A 87 14.88 -10.98 -13.66
CA TRP A 87 14.92 -10.01 -12.58
C TRP A 87 16.32 -9.89 -11.96
N GLU A 88 16.81 -8.66 -11.84
CA GLU A 88 17.99 -8.35 -11.06
C GLU A 88 17.71 -8.48 -9.56
N ARG A 89 18.78 -8.58 -8.76
CA ARG A 89 18.64 -8.67 -7.31
C ARG A 89 18.05 -7.39 -6.76
N PRO A 90 16.97 -7.45 -5.95
CA PRO A 90 16.37 -6.26 -5.36
C PRO A 90 17.32 -5.53 -4.40
N GLU A 91 17.30 -4.20 -4.48
CA GLU A 91 18.04 -3.32 -3.59
C GLU A 91 17.10 -2.20 -3.06
N PRO A 92 17.40 -1.60 -1.91
CA PRO A 92 16.68 -0.41 -1.44
C PRO A 92 16.73 0.69 -2.51
N VAL A 93 15.66 1.45 -2.67
CA VAL A 93 15.65 2.60 -3.59
C VAL A 93 16.65 3.63 -3.10
N GLU A 94 17.55 4.05 -3.98
CA GLU A 94 18.56 5.06 -3.68
C GLU A 94 17.94 6.47 -3.56
N GLY A 95 18.59 7.32 -2.78
CA GLY A 95 18.21 8.73 -2.60
C GLY A 95 17.47 8.97 -1.29
N GLU A 96 16.51 9.90 -1.30
CA GLU A 96 15.85 10.41 -0.09
C GLU A 96 14.48 9.77 0.19
N LEU A 97 14.12 8.71 -0.57
CA LEU A 97 12.85 8.01 -0.36
C LEU A 97 12.84 7.27 0.98
N ASN A 98 13.86 6.46 1.20
CA ASN A 98 14.03 5.67 2.41
C ASN A 98 14.76 6.47 3.49
N THR A 99 14.30 6.38 4.73
CA THR A 99 14.88 7.04 5.90
C THR A 99 15.05 6.07 7.06
N GLU A 100 15.24 6.58 8.26
CA GLU A 100 15.27 5.77 9.48
C GLU A 100 13.86 5.36 9.99
N PHE A 101 12.79 5.79 9.33
CA PHE A 101 11.40 5.49 9.66
C PHE A 101 10.82 4.44 8.70
N ASP A 102 9.51 4.18 8.82
CA ASP A 102 8.82 3.28 7.91
C ASP A 102 8.40 4.02 6.65
N GLU A 103 8.88 3.58 5.51
CA GLU A 103 8.44 3.99 4.19
C GLU A 103 8.00 2.76 3.38
N GLY A 104 6.97 2.94 2.57
CA GLY A 104 6.53 1.83 1.72
C GLY A 104 5.19 2.07 1.07
N ILE A 105 4.62 0.97 0.57
CA ILE A 105 3.30 0.93 -0.06
C ILE A 105 3.19 2.04 -1.10
N VAL A 106 3.81 1.78 -2.26
CA VAL A 106 3.90 2.75 -3.34
C VAL A 106 2.83 2.53 -4.39
N ALA A 107 2.39 3.60 -5.04
CA ALA A 107 1.59 3.59 -6.26
C ALA A 107 2.16 4.58 -7.26
N PHE A 108 1.89 4.38 -8.53
CA PHE A 108 2.43 5.21 -9.60
C PHE A 108 1.32 5.84 -10.43
N SER A 109 1.56 7.06 -10.92
CA SER A 109 0.74 7.64 -11.97
C SER A 109 0.87 6.81 -13.25
N PRO A 110 -0.16 6.79 -14.13
CA PRO A 110 -0.12 5.99 -15.38
C PRO A 110 1.03 6.34 -16.30
N ASP A 111 1.52 7.58 -16.27
CA ASP A 111 2.68 8.07 -17.03
C ASP A 111 4.02 7.69 -16.37
N ALA A 112 4.00 6.99 -15.24
CA ALA A 112 5.18 6.58 -14.47
C ALA A 112 6.09 7.74 -14.01
N GLN A 113 5.57 8.97 -13.94
CA GLN A 113 6.33 10.15 -13.54
C GLN A 113 6.13 10.53 -12.06
N THR A 114 5.05 10.10 -11.44
CA THR A 114 4.75 10.40 -10.03
C THR A 114 4.60 9.11 -9.25
N MET A 115 5.31 9.02 -8.13
CA MET A 115 5.13 8.00 -7.09
C MET A 115 4.33 8.62 -5.95
N TYR A 116 3.33 7.90 -5.47
CA TYR A 116 2.66 8.13 -4.18
C TYR A 116 3.18 7.08 -3.21
N LEU A 117 3.55 7.46 -2.02
CA LEU A 117 4.08 6.52 -1.03
C LEU A 117 3.56 6.84 0.37
N THR A 118 3.40 5.80 1.16
CA THR A 118 3.12 5.90 2.59
C THR A 118 4.42 6.15 3.34
N LYS A 119 4.43 7.11 4.25
CA LYS A 119 5.58 7.42 5.09
C LYS A 119 5.15 7.66 6.52
N ALA A 120 5.81 7.00 7.47
CA ALA A 120 5.65 7.31 8.87
C ALA A 120 6.34 8.63 9.21
N ARG A 121 5.62 9.53 9.86
CA ARG A 121 6.16 10.78 10.37
C ARG A 121 6.27 10.72 11.88
N ARG A 122 7.45 10.98 12.38
CA ARG A 122 7.71 11.12 13.81
C ARG A 122 8.16 12.54 14.11
N GLU A 123 7.31 13.30 14.77
CA GLU A 123 7.70 14.59 15.35
C GLU A 123 8.05 14.42 16.83
N LEU A 124 8.97 15.25 17.32
CA LEU A 124 9.30 15.28 18.73
C LEU A 124 8.05 15.73 19.51
N ASN A 125 7.57 14.88 20.42
CA ASN A 125 6.36 15.12 21.24
C ASN A 125 5.01 15.07 20.51
N ALA A 126 4.94 14.52 19.28
CA ALA A 126 3.68 14.23 18.59
C ALA A 126 3.47 12.72 18.42
N PRO A 127 2.21 12.24 18.32
CA PRO A 127 1.93 10.87 17.93
C PRO A 127 2.59 10.56 16.58
N THR A 128 3.04 9.31 16.40
CA THR A 128 3.48 8.86 15.08
C THR A 128 2.28 8.92 14.15
N SER A 129 2.35 9.73 13.10
CA SER A 129 1.35 9.78 12.05
C SER A 129 1.85 9.06 10.80
N VAL A 130 0.93 8.50 10.05
CA VAL A 130 1.18 7.89 8.73
C VAL A 130 0.54 8.78 7.70
N GLU A 131 1.31 9.21 6.71
CA GLU A 131 0.87 10.19 5.71
C GLU A 131 1.28 9.76 4.31
N ILE A 132 0.58 10.26 3.31
CA ILE A 132 0.94 10.05 1.90
C ILE A 132 1.85 11.19 1.44
N TYR A 133 2.91 10.81 0.75
CA TYR A 133 3.86 11.70 0.10
C TYR A 133 3.89 11.43 -1.40
N THR A 134 4.36 12.40 -2.16
CA THR A 134 4.64 12.26 -3.58
C THR A 134 6.10 12.49 -3.86
N SER A 135 6.63 11.75 -4.83
CA SER A 135 7.95 11.95 -5.42
C SER A 135 7.81 11.96 -6.94
N THR A 136 8.54 12.82 -7.60
CA THR A 136 8.54 12.90 -9.07
C THR A 136 9.80 12.29 -9.64
N ARG A 137 9.69 11.73 -10.85
CA ARG A 137 10.80 11.07 -11.52
C ARG A 137 11.48 12.01 -12.51
N SER A 138 12.81 12.11 -12.42
CA SER A 138 13.67 12.76 -13.41
C SER A 138 14.92 11.91 -13.64
N ASP A 139 15.26 11.65 -14.88
CA ASP A 139 16.44 10.85 -15.26
C ASP A 139 16.56 9.50 -14.51
N ALA A 140 15.44 8.79 -14.41
CA ALA A 140 15.30 7.54 -13.67
C ALA A 140 15.52 7.64 -12.14
N LYS A 141 15.63 8.83 -11.57
CA LYS A 141 15.74 9.08 -10.13
C LYS A 141 14.47 9.70 -9.58
N TRP A 142 14.17 9.36 -8.34
CA TRP A 142 13.06 9.93 -7.59
C TRP A 142 13.51 11.15 -6.78
N SER A 143 12.72 12.21 -6.80
CA SER A 143 12.96 13.40 -5.98
C SER A 143 12.75 13.13 -4.49
N ALA A 144 13.21 14.03 -3.63
CA ALA A 144 12.82 14.03 -2.23
C ALA A 144 11.28 14.03 -2.10
N PRO A 145 10.70 13.19 -1.22
CA PRO A 145 9.26 13.12 -1.05
C PRO A 145 8.68 14.41 -0.48
N VAL A 146 7.55 14.84 -1.04
CA VAL A 146 6.79 16.00 -0.56
C VAL A 146 5.42 15.53 -0.08
N LYS A 147 4.97 16.02 1.08
CA LYS A 147 3.66 15.64 1.63
C LYS A 147 2.54 15.95 0.64
N PHE A 148 1.66 14.97 0.45
CA PHE A 148 0.45 15.11 -0.35
C PHE A 148 -0.72 15.47 0.57
N GLU A 149 -1.12 16.74 0.57
CA GLU A 149 -2.21 17.23 1.41
C GLU A 149 -3.56 16.74 0.88
N ILE A 150 -4.25 15.91 1.66
CA ILE A 150 -5.59 15.38 1.37
C ILE A 150 -6.65 16.25 2.03
N THR A 151 -6.50 16.50 3.32
CA THR A 151 -7.39 17.33 4.14
C THR A 151 -6.56 18.19 5.10
N ALA A 152 -7.23 19.09 5.83
CA ALA A 152 -6.61 19.82 6.94
C ALA A 152 -6.57 19.01 8.25
N ASP A 153 -7.08 17.78 8.25
CA ASP A 153 -7.04 16.89 9.41
C ASP A 153 -5.60 16.41 9.64
N THR A 154 -5.11 16.64 10.85
CA THR A 154 -3.75 16.26 11.28
C THR A 154 -3.74 15.14 12.33
N LEU A 155 -4.91 14.65 12.70
CA LEU A 155 -5.06 13.61 13.73
C LEU A 155 -5.23 12.22 13.12
N SER A 156 -5.83 12.15 11.94
CA SER A 156 -6.05 10.89 11.23
C SER A 156 -4.80 10.42 10.48
N THR A 157 -4.77 9.13 10.19
CA THR A 157 -3.74 8.50 9.37
C THR A 157 -4.18 8.43 7.91
N PHE A 158 -3.23 8.60 6.99
CA PHE A 158 -3.44 8.50 5.54
C PHE A 158 -2.36 7.63 4.93
N GLY A 159 -2.74 6.53 4.32
CA GLY A 159 -1.74 5.60 3.77
C GLY A 159 -2.29 4.71 2.66
N HIS A 160 -1.49 3.73 2.26
CA HIS A 160 -1.83 2.71 1.27
C HIS A 160 -2.39 3.29 -0.04
N PRO A 161 -1.65 4.19 -0.72
CA PRO A 161 -2.12 4.83 -1.94
C PRO A 161 -2.29 3.81 -3.08
N ALA A 162 -3.32 4.02 -3.91
CA ALA A 162 -3.51 3.34 -5.18
C ALA A 162 -4.09 4.32 -6.20
N VAL A 163 -3.49 4.40 -7.38
CA VAL A 163 -3.93 5.31 -8.45
C VAL A 163 -4.84 4.56 -9.41
N SER A 164 -5.95 5.20 -9.83
CA SER A 164 -6.80 4.63 -10.86
C SER A 164 -6.07 4.53 -12.22
N PRO A 165 -6.42 3.55 -13.08
CA PRO A 165 -5.74 3.35 -14.35
C PRO A 165 -5.78 4.55 -15.31
N ASP A 166 -6.80 5.39 -15.20
CA ASP A 166 -6.96 6.64 -15.95
C ASP A 166 -6.20 7.84 -15.32
N GLY A 167 -5.64 7.66 -14.11
CA GLY A 167 -4.95 8.72 -13.37
C GLY A 167 -5.88 9.79 -12.80
N GLU A 168 -7.20 9.56 -12.75
CA GLU A 168 -8.14 10.57 -12.27
C GLU A 168 -8.32 10.55 -10.75
N TYR A 169 -8.13 9.38 -10.11
CA TYR A 169 -8.37 9.20 -8.69
C TYR A 169 -7.17 8.60 -7.95
N LEU A 170 -6.94 9.10 -6.75
CA LEU A 170 -6.13 8.45 -5.73
C LEU A 170 -7.07 7.78 -4.73
N TYR A 171 -6.98 6.46 -4.63
CA TYR A 171 -7.55 5.67 -3.53
C TYR A 171 -6.53 5.61 -2.40
N PHE A 172 -7.00 5.62 -1.19
CA PHE A 172 -6.14 5.55 -0.01
C PHE A 172 -6.93 5.05 1.20
N VAL A 173 -6.22 4.74 2.25
CA VAL A 173 -6.78 4.25 3.52
C VAL A 173 -6.65 5.32 4.59
N SER A 174 -7.71 5.51 5.37
CA SER A 174 -7.73 6.45 6.49
C SER A 174 -8.71 6.04 7.57
N ASP A 175 -8.38 6.37 8.81
CA ASP A 175 -9.23 6.28 10.00
C ASP A 175 -9.94 7.60 10.31
N MET A 176 -10.03 8.51 9.33
CA MET A 176 -10.66 9.82 9.52
C MET A 176 -12.14 9.71 9.82
N PRO A 177 -12.72 10.68 10.56
CA PRO A 177 -14.14 10.70 10.91
C PRO A 177 -15.05 10.61 9.68
N GLY A 178 -16.16 9.89 9.82
CA GLY A 178 -17.15 9.68 8.75
C GLY A 178 -16.97 8.36 8.01
N GLY A 179 -16.07 7.49 8.47
CA GLY A 179 -15.92 6.11 8.03
C GLY A 179 -16.95 5.15 8.64
N TYR A 180 -16.84 3.88 8.29
CA TYR A 180 -17.70 2.79 8.73
C TYR A 180 -17.10 1.98 9.86
N GLY A 181 -15.78 1.98 10.00
CA GLY A 181 -15.10 1.16 10.99
C GLY A 181 -13.79 1.71 11.50
N GLY A 182 -12.77 0.85 11.53
CA GLY A 182 -11.42 1.24 11.92
C GLY A 182 -10.75 2.07 10.85
N LYS A 183 -10.24 1.40 9.83
CA LYS A 183 -9.68 2.03 8.63
C LYS A 183 -10.55 1.74 7.44
N ASP A 184 -10.87 2.76 6.70
CA ASP A 184 -11.70 2.70 5.51
C ASP A 184 -10.92 3.06 4.24
N ILE A 185 -11.39 2.57 3.10
CA ILE A 185 -10.90 2.97 1.79
C ILE A 185 -11.69 4.19 1.32
N TRP A 186 -10.95 5.23 0.96
CA TRP A 186 -11.45 6.50 0.45
C TRP A 186 -10.88 6.76 -0.94
N ARG A 187 -11.45 7.71 -1.66
CA ARG A 187 -10.85 8.24 -2.88
C ARG A 187 -10.94 9.75 -2.95
N ILE A 188 -10.00 10.36 -3.67
CA ILE A 188 -9.99 11.79 -3.98
C ILE A 188 -9.65 11.98 -5.46
N SER A 189 -10.26 12.96 -6.13
CA SER A 189 -9.88 13.32 -7.49
C SER A 189 -8.49 13.98 -7.50
N LEU A 190 -7.61 13.53 -8.36
CA LEU A 190 -6.29 14.13 -8.56
C LEU A 190 -6.36 15.46 -9.33
N LYS A 191 -7.45 15.71 -10.07
CA LYS A 191 -7.72 16.94 -10.81
C LYS A 191 -8.45 17.99 -9.95
N GLU A 192 -9.55 17.56 -9.31
CA GLU A 192 -10.49 18.46 -8.61
C GLU A 192 -10.37 18.34 -7.09
N ARG A 193 -9.20 18.28 -6.55
CA ARG A 193 -8.89 17.93 -5.15
C ARG A 193 -9.91 18.41 -4.10
N GLN A 194 -10.37 19.66 -4.21
CA GLN A 194 -11.32 20.26 -3.27
C GLN A 194 -12.74 19.70 -3.45
N GLY A 195 -13.32 19.16 -2.37
CA GLY A 195 -14.70 18.64 -2.36
C GLY A 195 -14.91 17.29 -3.06
N SER A 196 -13.85 16.65 -3.53
CA SER A 196 -13.92 15.36 -4.23
C SER A 196 -13.62 14.14 -3.35
N LEU A 197 -13.43 14.35 -2.05
CA LEU A 197 -13.15 13.30 -1.08
C LEU A 197 -14.41 12.46 -0.83
N VAL A 198 -14.32 11.15 -1.08
CA VAL A 198 -15.44 10.22 -0.97
C VAL A 198 -15.01 8.95 -0.27
N ASN A 199 -15.76 8.54 0.77
CA ASN A 199 -15.71 7.19 1.32
C ASN A 199 -16.34 6.21 0.33
N LEU A 200 -15.76 5.02 0.13
CA LEU A 200 -16.29 4.06 -0.86
C LEU A 200 -17.60 3.36 -0.42
N GLY A 201 -18.06 3.62 0.79
CA GLY A 201 -19.35 3.14 1.27
C GLY A 201 -19.33 1.70 1.80
N PRO A 202 -20.50 1.24 2.30
CA PRO A 202 -20.61 -0.01 3.04
C PRO A 202 -20.50 -1.28 2.19
N ASP A 203 -20.52 -1.17 0.86
CA ASP A 203 -20.29 -2.30 -0.02
C ASP A 203 -18.81 -2.69 -0.08
N ILE A 204 -17.92 -1.77 0.30
CA ILE A 204 -16.47 -1.94 0.34
C ILE A 204 -15.99 -1.91 1.78
N ASN A 205 -16.34 -0.86 2.53
CA ASN A 205 -15.87 -0.62 3.88
C ASN A 205 -16.75 -1.29 4.91
N THR A 206 -16.13 -1.80 5.97
CA THR A 206 -16.76 -2.57 7.04
C THR A 206 -16.55 -1.92 8.41
N GLU A 207 -17.04 -2.56 9.48
CA GLU A 207 -16.71 -2.17 10.86
C GLU A 207 -15.25 -2.50 11.25
N GLY A 208 -14.56 -3.27 10.43
CA GLY A 208 -13.16 -3.66 10.62
C GLY A 208 -12.17 -2.65 10.01
N ASN A 209 -11.05 -3.19 9.54
CA ASN A 209 -10.06 -2.45 8.77
C ASN A 209 -10.09 -2.92 7.32
N ASP A 210 -10.23 -1.99 6.42
CA ASP A 210 -10.21 -2.21 4.98
C ASP A 210 -8.96 -1.53 4.42
N ASP A 211 -7.97 -2.34 4.09
CA ASP A 211 -6.58 -1.92 3.85
C ASP A 211 -6.08 -2.34 2.44
N PHE A 212 -4.96 -1.76 2.01
CA PHE A 212 -4.20 -2.16 0.81
C PHE A 212 -5.01 -2.18 -0.49
N PRO A 213 -5.66 -1.09 -0.86
CA PRO A 213 -6.36 -1.02 -2.13
C PRO A 213 -5.39 -1.16 -3.31
N TYR A 214 -5.82 -1.87 -4.34
CA TYR A 214 -5.16 -1.96 -5.64
C TYR A 214 -6.21 -1.90 -6.76
N VAL A 215 -6.06 -0.96 -7.67
CA VAL A 215 -6.95 -0.81 -8.82
C VAL A 215 -6.29 -1.40 -10.06
N ARG A 216 -6.88 -2.49 -10.58
CA ARG A 216 -6.40 -3.16 -11.78
C ARG A 216 -6.78 -2.36 -13.04
N SER A 217 -6.09 -2.61 -14.14
CA SER A 217 -6.31 -1.93 -15.43
C SER A 217 -7.73 -2.07 -16.00
N ASP A 218 -8.49 -3.08 -15.58
CA ASP A 218 -9.91 -3.28 -15.96
C ASP A 218 -10.90 -2.56 -15.02
N GLY A 219 -10.39 -1.77 -14.06
CA GLY A 219 -11.19 -1.04 -13.08
C GLY A 219 -11.56 -1.85 -11.82
N SER A 220 -11.19 -3.13 -11.74
CA SER A 220 -11.46 -3.95 -10.55
C SER A 220 -10.63 -3.46 -9.36
N LEU A 221 -11.28 -3.24 -8.21
CA LEU A 221 -10.64 -2.92 -6.94
C LEU A 221 -10.35 -4.20 -6.16
N TYR A 222 -9.12 -4.40 -5.77
CA TYR A 222 -8.66 -5.43 -4.84
C TYR A 222 -8.25 -4.76 -3.54
N PHE A 223 -8.57 -5.38 -2.42
CA PHE A 223 -8.19 -4.86 -1.10
C PHE A 223 -8.16 -6.00 -0.07
N SER A 224 -7.61 -5.73 1.09
CA SER A 224 -7.63 -6.63 2.25
C SER A 224 -8.61 -6.11 3.28
N SER A 225 -9.34 -7.00 3.94
CA SER A 225 -10.30 -6.64 4.97
C SER A 225 -10.32 -7.68 6.07
N ASP A 226 -10.40 -7.24 7.32
CA ASP A 226 -10.68 -8.09 8.48
C ASP A 226 -12.17 -8.05 8.87
N GLY A 227 -12.96 -7.18 8.23
CA GLY A 227 -14.39 -7.03 8.45
C GLY A 227 -15.28 -7.87 7.52
N HIS A 228 -14.76 -8.34 6.38
CA HIS A 228 -15.48 -9.25 5.48
C HIS A 228 -15.28 -10.73 5.88
N PRO A 229 -16.33 -11.57 5.81
CA PRO A 229 -16.18 -13.00 6.06
C PRO A 229 -15.22 -13.66 5.07
N GLY A 230 -14.26 -14.45 5.57
CA GLY A 230 -13.27 -15.11 4.74
C GLY A 230 -12.61 -16.30 5.45
N MET A 231 -11.52 -16.79 4.90
CA MET A 231 -10.74 -17.89 5.49
C MET A 231 -9.44 -17.41 6.17
N GLY A 232 -9.29 -16.13 6.37
CA GLY A 232 -8.11 -15.45 6.91
C GLY A 232 -7.28 -14.80 5.83
#